data_a72ab22eb1ec3b8a936aa4b2a487f466
#
_entry.id   a72ab22eb1ec3b8a936aa4b2a487f466
#
_cell.length_a   1.000
_cell.length_b   1.000
_cell.length_c   1.000
_cell.angle_alpha   90.00
_cell.angle_beta   90.00
_cell.angle_gamma   90.00
#
_symmetry.space_group_name_H-M   'P 1'
#
loop_
_entity.id
_entity.type
_entity.pdbx_description
1 polymer ?
#
loop_
_entity_poly.entity_id
_entity_poly.type
_entity_poly.pdbx_seq_one_letter_code
_entity_poly.pdbx_strand_id
1 'polypeptide(L)'
;MNAQKMTQKSLEALQAAQSLAVEYENQALAPEHLFCALLGQENGLIGQLFQRMGAEPGNLAAAFAKKVSELPHVTGTGREPDKVYLTPELDKALTAAEKQAAAMKDEYVSVEHLVLGMMEQPNAAVKEVLRQFGIDKQRFLEALAAVRGNQRVTSDNPESTYDVLNKYGQELVGLARQQKLDPVIGRDAEIRNVMRILSRKTKNNPVLIGEPGVGKTAIAEGLAQRIVRGDVPENLKNRKVFSLDMGALVAGAKYRGEFEERLKSVLQEVKKSEGEIILFIDELHTIVGAGKTEGAMDAGNLLK
;
A
#
# COMPACT_ATOMS: atom_id res chain seq x y z
N MET A 1 8.82 -24.30 7.78
CA MET A 1 8.72 -22.85 7.58
C MET A 1 8.88 -22.14 8.90
N ASN A 2 9.72 -21.09 8.99
CA ASN A 2 9.95 -20.38 10.24
C ASN A 2 9.04 -19.14 10.33
N ALA A 3 8.03 -19.18 11.21
CA ALA A 3 7.10 -18.08 11.43
C ALA A 3 7.78 -16.74 11.78
N GLN A 4 8.98 -16.77 12.38
CA GLN A 4 9.76 -15.58 12.70
C GLN A 4 10.33 -14.85 11.47
N LYS A 5 10.32 -15.52 10.29
CA LYS A 5 10.73 -14.94 9.01
C LYS A 5 9.56 -14.54 8.12
N MET A 6 8.37 -14.42 8.68
CA MET A 6 7.17 -13.98 7.94
C MET A 6 6.77 -12.58 8.39
N THR A 7 6.21 -11.82 7.44
CA THR A 7 5.60 -10.54 7.78
C THR A 7 4.31 -10.74 8.58
N GLN A 8 3.90 -9.72 9.33
CA GLN A 8 2.65 -9.76 10.11
C GLN A 8 1.45 -10.08 9.22
N LYS A 9 1.37 -9.47 8.03
CA LYS A 9 0.29 -9.72 7.07
C LYS A 9 0.30 -11.15 6.52
N SER A 10 1.47 -11.75 6.34
CA SER A 10 1.59 -13.15 5.94
C SER A 10 1.10 -14.09 7.03
N LEU A 11 1.44 -13.82 8.30
CA LEU A 11 0.94 -14.59 9.45
C LEU A 11 -0.56 -14.45 9.63
N GLU A 12 -1.11 -13.22 9.54
CA GLU A 12 -2.55 -12.96 9.57
C GLU A 12 -3.28 -13.73 8.47
N ALA A 13 -2.73 -13.75 7.24
CA ALA A 13 -3.33 -14.48 6.12
C ALA A 13 -3.36 -16.00 6.36
N LEU A 14 -2.29 -16.58 6.92
CA LEU A 14 -2.25 -18.00 7.26
C LEU A 14 -3.23 -18.35 8.37
N GLN A 15 -3.35 -17.52 9.40
CA GLN A 15 -4.33 -17.69 10.48
C GLN A 15 -5.77 -17.59 9.96
N ALA A 16 -6.05 -16.60 9.11
CA ALA A 16 -7.36 -16.44 8.48
C ALA A 16 -7.69 -17.63 7.57
N ALA A 17 -6.72 -18.12 6.80
CA ALA A 17 -6.88 -19.32 5.97
C ALA A 17 -7.19 -20.59 6.81
N GLN A 18 -6.54 -20.73 7.96
CA GLN A 18 -6.83 -21.81 8.91
C GLN A 18 -8.24 -21.70 9.47
N SER A 19 -8.67 -20.48 9.85
CA SER A 19 -10.04 -20.23 10.32
C SER A 19 -11.08 -20.59 9.25
N LEU A 20 -10.83 -20.21 7.99
CA LEU A 20 -11.69 -20.58 6.86
C LEU A 20 -11.77 -22.11 6.67
N ALA A 21 -10.66 -22.83 6.78
CA ALA A 21 -10.67 -24.29 6.67
C ALA A 21 -11.53 -24.93 7.80
N VAL A 22 -11.49 -24.37 9.01
CA VAL A 22 -12.34 -24.82 10.11
C VAL A 22 -13.82 -24.51 9.85
N GLU A 23 -14.12 -23.31 9.37
CA GLU A 23 -15.48 -22.85 9.05
C GLU A 23 -16.13 -23.71 7.95
N TYR A 24 -15.36 -24.05 6.91
CA TYR A 24 -15.80 -24.91 5.81
C TYR A 24 -15.70 -26.41 6.12
N GLU A 25 -15.43 -26.76 7.37
CA GLU A 25 -15.30 -28.16 7.80
C GLU A 25 -14.23 -28.96 7.04
N ASN A 26 -13.23 -28.29 6.47
CA ASN A 26 -12.12 -28.93 5.81
C ASN A 26 -11.05 -29.33 6.84
N GLN A 27 -10.53 -30.53 6.75
CA GLN A 27 -9.48 -31.02 7.65
C GLN A 27 -8.08 -30.67 7.14
N ALA A 28 -7.97 -30.22 5.90
CA ALA A 28 -6.71 -29.84 5.28
C ALA A 28 -6.75 -28.39 4.78
N LEU A 29 -5.71 -27.65 5.12
CA LEU A 29 -5.47 -26.29 4.63
C LEU A 29 -4.87 -26.35 3.23
N ALA A 30 -5.61 -25.89 2.25
CA ALA A 30 -5.24 -25.88 0.83
C ALA A 30 -4.91 -24.48 0.33
N PRO A 31 -4.22 -24.31 -0.82
CA PRO A 31 -3.89 -23.01 -1.42
C PRO A 31 -5.10 -22.10 -1.63
N GLU A 32 -6.28 -22.67 -1.90
CA GLU A 32 -7.54 -21.93 -2.10
C GLU A 32 -7.95 -21.14 -0.86
N HIS A 33 -7.80 -21.72 0.33
CA HIS A 33 -8.05 -21.01 1.59
C HIS A 33 -7.12 -19.81 1.76
N LEU A 34 -5.84 -19.99 1.42
CA LEU A 34 -4.84 -18.93 1.53
C LEU A 34 -5.12 -17.79 0.53
N PHE A 35 -5.55 -18.11 -0.71
CA PHE A 35 -5.99 -17.08 -1.66
C PHE A 35 -7.22 -16.32 -1.14
N CYS A 36 -8.22 -16.99 -0.59
CA CYS A 36 -9.38 -16.34 0.02
C CYS A 36 -8.95 -15.39 1.15
N ALA A 37 -8.08 -15.85 2.04
CA ALA A 37 -7.59 -15.06 3.15
C ALA A 37 -6.80 -13.82 2.69
N LEU A 38 -5.90 -13.97 1.70
CA LEU A 38 -5.12 -12.86 1.14
C LEU A 38 -5.99 -11.82 0.45
N LEU A 39 -7.02 -12.26 -0.29
CA LEU A 39 -7.97 -11.37 -0.96
C LEU A 39 -8.94 -10.69 0.01
N GLY A 40 -9.21 -11.32 1.17
CA GLY A 40 -10.07 -10.78 2.22
C GLY A 40 -9.37 -9.75 3.15
N GLN A 41 -8.07 -9.53 3.02
CA GLN A 41 -7.36 -8.52 3.82
C GLN A 41 -7.81 -7.10 3.45
N GLU A 42 -8.30 -6.33 4.42
CA GLU A 42 -8.67 -4.92 4.19
C GLU A 42 -7.46 -4.11 3.71
N ASN A 43 -7.63 -3.41 2.60
CA ASN A 43 -6.56 -2.66 1.94
C ASN A 43 -5.30 -3.51 1.67
N GLY A 44 -5.47 -4.84 1.50
CA GLY A 44 -4.37 -5.77 1.29
C GLY A 44 -3.66 -5.53 -0.04
N LEU A 45 -2.34 -5.71 -0.03
CA LEU A 45 -1.49 -5.56 -1.23
C LEU A 45 -1.97 -6.46 -2.37
N ILE A 46 -2.37 -7.70 -2.08
CA ILE A 46 -2.73 -8.68 -3.10
C ILE A 46 -3.98 -8.27 -3.87
N GLY A 47 -5.01 -7.75 -3.18
CA GLY A 47 -6.21 -7.19 -3.82
C GLY A 47 -5.86 -6.03 -4.76
N GLN A 48 -5.01 -5.11 -4.31
CA GLN A 48 -4.56 -3.97 -5.11
C GLN A 48 -3.77 -4.40 -6.36
N LEU A 49 -2.88 -5.40 -6.23
CA LEU A 49 -2.12 -5.93 -7.37
C LEU A 49 -3.04 -6.55 -8.43
N PHE A 50 -3.99 -7.39 -8.02
CA PHE A 50 -4.94 -7.99 -8.95
C PHE A 50 -5.85 -6.97 -9.61
N GLN A 51 -6.30 -5.95 -8.87
CA GLN A 51 -7.07 -4.84 -9.43
C GLN A 51 -6.27 -4.07 -10.50
N ARG A 52 -4.99 -3.80 -10.28
CA ARG A 52 -4.10 -3.20 -11.29
C ARG A 52 -3.92 -4.08 -12.53
N MET A 53 -3.98 -5.39 -12.36
CA MET A 53 -3.94 -6.35 -13.48
C MET A 53 -5.29 -6.44 -14.23
N GLY A 54 -6.32 -5.71 -13.78
CA GLY A 54 -7.66 -5.73 -14.37
C GLY A 54 -8.55 -6.87 -13.87
N ALA A 55 -8.13 -7.58 -12.82
CA ALA A 55 -8.95 -8.60 -12.16
C ALA A 55 -9.62 -8.00 -10.92
N GLU A 56 -10.96 -8.00 -10.90
CA GLU A 56 -11.73 -7.50 -9.76
C GLU A 56 -11.55 -8.42 -8.55
N PRO A 57 -10.99 -7.93 -7.40
CA PRO A 57 -10.66 -8.77 -6.26
C PRO A 57 -11.85 -9.54 -5.68
N GLY A 58 -13.05 -8.93 -5.67
CA GLY A 58 -14.27 -9.57 -5.18
C GLY A 58 -14.68 -10.78 -6.02
N ASN A 59 -14.59 -10.68 -7.36
CA ASN A 59 -14.90 -11.78 -8.26
C ASN A 59 -13.88 -12.91 -8.13
N LEU A 60 -12.61 -12.57 -7.96
CA LEU A 60 -11.52 -13.53 -7.75
C LEU A 60 -11.69 -14.26 -6.41
N ALA A 61 -12.01 -13.54 -5.34
CA ALA A 61 -12.29 -14.11 -4.02
C ALA A 61 -13.49 -15.08 -4.08
N ALA A 62 -14.58 -14.70 -4.76
CA ALA A 62 -15.74 -15.56 -4.95
C ALA A 62 -15.41 -16.84 -5.72
N ALA A 63 -14.53 -16.74 -6.75
CA ALA A 63 -14.08 -17.92 -7.49
C ALA A 63 -13.27 -18.88 -6.61
N PHE A 64 -12.37 -18.38 -5.78
CA PHE A 64 -11.64 -19.22 -4.83
C PHE A 64 -12.53 -19.76 -3.71
N ALA A 65 -13.48 -18.98 -3.18
CA ALA A 65 -14.45 -19.44 -2.18
C ALA A 65 -15.31 -20.61 -2.72
N LYS A 66 -15.70 -20.55 -4.00
CA LYS A 66 -16.35 -21.67 -4.67
C LYS A 66 -15.45 -22.91 -4.68
N LYS A 67 -14.15 -22.78 -5.00
CA LYS A 67 -13.21 -23.90 -4.96
C LYS A 67 -13.03 -24.46 -3.55
N VAL A 68 -13.03 -23.62 -2.51
CA VAL A 68 -13.04 -24.07 -1.11
C VAL A 68 -14.28 -24.88 -0.79
N SER A 69 -15.47 -24.47 -1.23
CA SER A 69 -16.71 -25.22 -1.01
C SER A 69 -16.77 -26.58 -1.76
N GLU A 70 -15.94 -26.78 -2.77
CA GLU A 70 -15.82 -28.05 -3.50
C GLU A 70 -14.85 -29.03 -2.80
N LEU A 71 -14.10 -28.58 -1.77
CA LEU A 71 -13.17 -29.43 -1.02
C LEU A 71 -13.93 -30.43 -0.11
N PRO A 72 -13.30 -31.59 0.21
CA PRO A 72 -13.93 -32.57 1.08
C PRO A 72 -14.26 -32.00 2.47
N HIS A 73 -15.51 -32.14 2.89
CA HIS A 73 -15.98 -31.82 4.23
C HIS A 73 -15.85 -33.05 5.13
N VAL A 74 -15.30 -32.86 6.33
CA VAL A 74 -15.15 -33.93 7.32
C VAL A 74 -16.10 -33.64 8.48
N THR A 75 -17.19 -34.41 8.58
CA THR A 75 -18.19 -34.33 9.66
C THR A 75 -18.14 -35.60 10.52
N GLY A 76 -18.31 -35.49 11.80
CA GLY A 76 -18.43 -36.62 12.71
C GLY A 76 -17.53 -36.57 13.94
N THR A 77 -17.67 -37.57 14.82
CA THR A 77 -17.02 -37.66 16.14
C THR A 77 -15.50 -37.89 16.11
N GLY A 78 -14.94 -38.16 14.93
CA GLY A 78 -13.48 -38.30 14.73
C GLY A 78 -12.76 -37.01 14.30
N ARG A 79 -13.50 -35.91 14.12
CA ARG A 79 -12.91 -34.62 13.81
C ARG A 79 -12.30 -33.99 15.06
N GLU A 80 -11.02 -33.67 15.03
CA GLU A 80 -10.41 -32.75 15.98
C GLU A 80 -10.52 -31.33 15.43
N PRO A 81 -11.44 -30.47 15.96
CA PRO A 81 -11.80 -29.17 15.37
C PRO A 81 -10.58 -28.23 15.19
N ASP A 82 -9.58 -28.36 16.04
CA ASP A 82 -8.43 -27.47 16.09
C ASP A 82 -7.20 -28.00 15.33
N LYS A 83 -7.30 -29.20 14.72
CA LYS A 83 -6.20 -29.79 13.94
C LYS A 83 -6.51 -29.72 12.44
N VAL A 84 -5.97 -28.70 11.80
CA VAL A 84 -5.96 -28.57 10.35
C VAL A 84 -4.55 -28.86 9.84
N TYR A 85 -4.43 -29.82 8.91
CA TYR A 85 -3.15 -30.23 8.32
C TYR A 85 -2.89 -29.44 7.04
N LEU A 86 -1.63 -29.14 6.76
CA LEU A 86 -1.26 -28.56 5.45
C LEU A 86 -1.39 -29.60 4.35
N THR A 87 -1.97 -29.25 3.21
CA THR A 87 -1.89 -30.09 2.03
C THR A 87 -0.46 -30.10 1.48
N PRO A 88 -0.02 -31.20 0.82
CA PRO A 88 1.30 -31.25 0.20
C PRO A 88 1.53 -30.12 -0.83
N GLU A 89 0.47 -29.68 -1.50
CA GLU A 89 0.50 -28.59 -2.48
C GLU A 89 0.79 -27.25 -1.79
N LEU A 90 0.12 -26.97 -0.67
CA LEU A 90 0.37 -25.74 0.09
C LEU A 90 1.77 -25.76 0.72
N ASP A 91 2.23 -26.88 1.26
CA ASP A 91 3.58 -26.99 1.79
C ASP A 91 4.66 -26.71 0.73
N LYS A 92 4.49 -27.24 -0.48
CA LYS A 92 5.37 -26.93 -1.62
C LYS A 92 5.30 -25.44 -2.00
N ALA A 93 4.10 -24.85 -2.02
CA ALA A 93 3.92 -23.44 -2.35
C ALA A 93 4.59 -22.53 -1.29
N LEU A 94 4.48 -22.87 -0.01
CA LEU A 94 5.14 -22.15 1.07
C LEU A 94 6.68 -22.26 0.99
N THR A 95 7.18 -23.43 0.64
CA THR A 95 8.62 -23.63 0.39
C THR A 95 9.09 -22.83 -0.83
N ALA A 96 8.28 -22.74 -1.89
CA ALA A 96 8.57 -21.92 -3.06
C ALA A 96 8.55 -20.42 -2.69
N ALA A 97 7.64 -19.98 -1.81
CA ALA A 97 7.60 -18.60 -1.32
C ALA A 97 8.89 -18.20 -0.60
N GLU A 98 9.46 -19.07 0.24
CA GLU A 98 10.77 -18.82 0.88
C GLU A 98 11.89 -18.65 -0.17
N LYS A 99 11.88 -19.46 -1.24
CA LYS A 99 12.84 -19.33 -2.34
C LYS A 99 12.67 -18.03 -3.11
N GLN A 100 11.42 -17.58 -3.34
CA GLN A 100 11.14 -16.29 -3.98
C GLN A 100 11.66 -15.12 -3.14
N ALA A 101 11.42 -15.12 -1.82
CA ALA A 101 11.95 -14.11 -0.91
C ALA A 101 13.49 -14.07 -0.96
N ALA A 102 14.14 -15.23 -0.91
CA ALA A 102 15.61 -15.30 -1.02
C ALA A 102 16.13 -14.79 -2.37
N ALA A 103 15.44 -15.12 -3.50
CA ALA A 103 15.80 -14.65 -4.83
C ALA A 103 15.66 -13.12 -4.97
N MET A 104 14.67 -12.53 -4.30
CA MET A 104 14.44 -11.08 -4.24
C MET A 104 15.35 -10.39 -3.21
N LYS A 105 16.17 -11.16 -2.47
CA LYS A 105 17.05 -10.68 -1.38
C LYS A 105 16.27 -10.02 -0.24
N ASP A 106 15.09 -10.53 0.04
CA ASP A 106 14.23 -10.11 1.13
C ASP A 106 14.53 -10.91 2.40
N GLU A 107 14.41 -10.25 3.55
CA GLU A 107 14.68 -10.87 4.86
C GLU A 107 13.47 -11.61 5.41
N TYR A 108 12.26 -11.18 4.98
CA TYR A 108 10.98 -11.75 5.40
C TYR A 108 10.17 -12.26 4.20
N VAL A 109 9.38 -13.30 4.45
CA VAL A 109 8.38 -13.81 3.50
C VAL A 109 7.10 -12.98 3.67
N SER A 110 6.81 -12.14 2.70
CA SER A 110 5.61 -11.28 2.64
C SER A 110 4.49 -11.91 1.80
N VAL A 111 3.33 -11.26 1.78
CA VAL A 111 2.12 -11.78 1.11
C VAL A 111 2.34 -12.02 -0.39
N GLU A 112 3.13 -11.17 -1.06
CA GLU A 112 3.47 -11.36 -2.47
C GLU A 112 4.31 -12.61 -2.72
N HIS A 113 5.20 -12.98 -1.79
CA HIS A 113 5.95 -14.22 -1.89
C HIS A 113 5.06 -15.45 -1.76
N LEU A 114 4.04 -15.39 -0.88
CA LEU A 114 3.04 -16.46 -0.76
C LEU A 114 2.29 -16.67 -2.08
N VAL A 115 1.84 -15.58 -2.73
CA VAL A 115 1.18 -15.66 -4.04
C VAL A 115 2.12 -16.20 -5.10
N LEU A 116 3.36 -15.70 -5.18
CA LEU A 116 4.37 -16.20 -6.13
C LEU A 116 4.67 -17.69 -5.92
N GLY A 117 4.74 -18.15 -4.67
CA GLY A 117 4.93 -19.54 -4.34
C GLY A 117 3.76 -20.41 -4.82
N MET A 118 2.52 -19.96 -4.61
CA MET A 118 1.32 -20.65 -5.12
C MET A 118 1.21 -20.59 -6.64
N MET A 119 1.70 -19.54 -7.30
CA MET A 119 1.78 -19.47 -8.76
C MET A 119 2.86 -20.39 -9.34
N GLU A 120 3.95 -20.62 -8.60
CA GLU A 120 5.04 -21.52 -9.03
C GLU A 120 4.70 -22.99 -8.82
N GLN A 121 3.95 -23.30 -7.77
CA GLN A 121 3.51 -24.64 -7.40
C GLN A 121 1.96 -24.70 -7.33
N PRO A 122 1.25 -24.40 -8.45
CA PRO A 122 -0.21 -24.33 -8.43
C PRO A 122 -0.81 -25.73 -8.40
N ASN A 123 -1.83 -25.95 -7.57
CA ASN A 123 -2.71 -27.08 -7.74
C ASN A 123 -3.70 -26.85 -8.92
N ALA A 124 -4.53 -27.82 -9.22
CA ALA A 124 -5.47 -27.74 -10.35
C ALA A 124 -6.44 -26.56 -10.23
N ALA A 125 -6.99 -26.33 -9.04
CA ALA A 125 -7.97 -25.27 -8.78
C ALA A 125 -7.33 -23.86 -8.91
N VAL A 126 -6.16 -23.65 -8.31
CA VAL A 126 -5.42 -22.37 -8.44
C VAL A 126 -5.10 -22.11 -9.91
N LYS A 127 -4.60 -23.11 -10.65
CA LYS A 127 -4.28 -22.96 -12.06
C LYS A 127 -5.50 -22.61 -12.90
N GLU A 128 -6.63 -23.22 -12.62
CA GLU A 128 -7.90 -22.95 -13.32
C GLU A 128 -8.38 -21.52 -13.06
N VAL A 129 -8.45 -21.10 -11.79
CA VAL A 129 -8.93 -19.76 -11.43
C VAL A 129 -8.01 -18.68 -11.99
N LEU A 130 -6.70 -18.78 -11.80
CA LEU A 130 -5.76 -17.78 -12.32
C LEU A 130 -5.86 -17.65 -13.85
N ARG A 131 -6.01 -18.77 -14.57
CA ARG A 131 -6.20 -18.76 -16.02
C ARG A 131 -7.52 -18.09 -16.42
N GLN A 132 -8.61 -18.34 -15.70
CA GLN A 132 -9.92 -17.73 -15.95
C GLN A 132 -9.87 -16.20 -15.87
N PHE A 133 -9.08 -15.64 -14.95
CA PHE A 133 -8.92 -14.20 -14.78
C PHE A 133 -7.73 -13.62 -15.56
N GLY A 134 -7.05 -14.40 -16.40
CA GLY A 134 -5.89 -13.95 -17.19
C GLY A 134 -4.70 -13.51 -16.34
N ILE A 135 -4.54 -14.12 -15.17
CA ILE A 135 -3.48 -13.83 -14.21
C ILE A 135 -2.32 -14.80 -14.46
N ASP A 136 -1.13 -14.26 -14.72
CA ASP A 136 0.11 -15.00 -14.82
C ASP A 136 1.22 -14.38 -13.97
N LYS A 137 2.29 -15.13 -13.75
CA LYS A 137 3.40 -14.72 -12.89
C LYS A 137 4.10 -13.47 -13.41
N GLN A 138 4.24 -13.31 -14.73
CA GLN A 138 4.94 -12.16 -15.31
C GLN A 138 4.16 -10.87 -15.07
N ARG A 139 2.86 -10.85 -15.37
CA ARG A 139 1.97 -9.71 -15.10
C ARG A 139 1.91 -9.37 -13.62
N PHE A 140 1.92 -10.39 -12.74
CA PHE A 140 1.96 -10.18 -11.30
C PHE A 140 3.27 -9.49 -10.87
N LEU A 141 4.42 -9.92 -11.37
CA LEU A 141 5.71 -9.29 -11.09
C LEU A 141 5.80 -7.85 -11.63
N GLU A 142 5.23 -7.57 -12.81
CA GLU A 142 5.14 -6.22 -13.35
C GLU A 142 4.27 -5.30 -12.45
N ALA A 143 3.11 -5.78 -12.01
CA ALA A 143 2.25 -5.06 -11.08
C ALA A 143 2.94 -4.83 -9.72
N LEU A 144 3.63 -5.84 -9.21
CA LEU A 144 4.40 -5.76 -7.97
C LEU A 144 5.54 -4.74 -8.08
N ALA A 145 6.28 -4.74 -9.17
CA ALA A 145 7.35 -3.78 -9.41
C ALA A 145 6.83 -2.34 -9.48
N ALA A 146 5.63 -2.12 -10.02
CA ALA A 146 5.00 -0.81 -10.06
C ALA A 146 4.56 -0.29 -8.68
N VAL A 147 4.24 -1.18 -7.73
CA VAL A 147 3.83 -0.82 -6.36
C VAL A 147 5.02 -0.77 -5.41
N ARG A 148 5.86 -1.80 -5.45
CA ARG A 148 6.99 -1.98 -4.54
C ARG A 148 8.24 -1.21 -4.99
N GLY A 149 8.41 -0.96 -6.29
CA GLY A 149 9.65 -0.43 -6.84
C GLY A 149 10.84 -1.33 -6.51
N ASN A 150 11.96 -0.74 -6.08
CA ASN A 150 13.18 -1.45 -5.66
C ASN A 150 13.27 -1.67 -4.14
N GLN A 151 12.17 -1.51 -3.41
CA GLN A 151 12.17 -1.69 -1.95
C GLN A 151 12.34 -3.18 -1.59
N ARG A 152 13.14 -3.45 -0.57
CA ARG A 152 13.31 -4.80 0.00
C ARG A 152 12.44 -4.96 1.25
N VAL A 153 11.99 -6.17 1.48
CA VAL A 153 11.29 -6.55 2.72
C VAL A 153 12.32 -6.78 3.82
N THR A 154 12.63 -5.73 4.56
CA THR A 154 13.61 -5.76 5.67
C THR A 154 12.95 -5.60 7.04
N SER A 155 11.63 -5.50 7.09
CA SER A 155 10.83 -5.43 8.32
C SER A 155 9.71 -6.44 8.28
N ASP A 156 9.09 -6.68 9.41
CA ASP A 156 7.92 -7.56 9.56
C ASP A 156 6.60 -6.92 9.11
N ASN A 157 6.61 -5.62 8.75
CA ASN A 157 5.44 -4.89 8.23
C ASN A 157 5.80 -4.01 7.01
N PRO A 158 6.30 -4.61 5.91
CA PRO A 158 6.75 -3.87 4.72
C PRO A 158 5.59 -3.23 3.95
N GLU A 159 4.41 -3.83 4.02
CA GLU A 159 3.22 -3.35 3.29
C GLU A 159 2.76 -1.96 3.78
N SER A 160 3.14 -1.58 5.00
CA SER A 160 2.90 -0.22 5.51
C SER A 160 3.68 0.85 4.74
N THR A 161 4.75 0.45 4.04
CA THR A 161 5.63 1.35 3.26
C THR A 161 5.36 1.31 1.77
N TYR A 162 4.62 0.30 1.26
CA TYR A 162 4.29 0.20 -0.15
C TYR A 162 3.18 1.17 -0.54
N ASP A 163 3.39 1.86 -1.66
CA ASP A 163 2.44 2.84 -2.21
C ASP A 163 1.98 3.92 -1.19
N VAL A 164 2.89 4.22 -0.25
CA VAL A 164 2.66 5.12 0.90
C VAL A 164 2.09 6.47 0.47
N LEU A 165 2.56 7.00 -0.65
CA LEU A 165 2.08 8.28 -1.16
C LEU A 165 0.60 8.21 -1.52
N ASN A 166 0.17 7.20 -2.28
CA ASN A 166 -1.25 7.05 -2.66
C ASN A 166 -2.15 6.67 -1.48
N LYS A 167 -1.58 6.02 -0.45
CA LYS A 167 -2.31 5.64 0.76
C LYS A 167 -2.58 6.83 1.68
N TYR A 168 -1.63 7.76 1.78
CA TYR A 168 -1.68 8.88 2.73
C TYR A 168 -1.75 10.25 2.05
N GLY A 169 -2.11 10.32 0.78
CA GLY A 169 -2.26 11.59 0.09
C GLY A 169 -2.82 11.47 -1.31
N GLN A 170 -2.88 12.61 -1.99
CA GLN A 170 -3.44 12.72 -3.34
C GLN A 170 -2.46 13.43 -4.27
N GLU A 171 -2.24 12.89 -5.46
CA GLU A 171 -1.41 13.51 -6.49
C GLU A 171 -2.25 14.54 -7.29
N LEU A 172 -2.03 15.82 -6.98
CA LEU A 172 -2.86 16.91 -7.49
C LEU A 172 -2.65 17.19 -9.00
N VAL A 173 -1.45 16.94 -9.55
CA VAL A 173 -1.18 17.16 -10.98
C VAL A 173 -1.93 16.11 -11.83
N GLY A 174 -2.02 14.86 -11.37
CA GLY A 174 -2.82 13.83 -12.00
C GLY A 174 -4.30 14.15 -11.95
N LEU A 175 -4.81 14.63 -10.81
CA LEU A 175 -6.20 15.09 -10.68
C LEU A 175 -6.49 16.29 -11.61
N ALA A 176 -5.55 17.23 -11.71
CA ALA A 176 -5.67 18.37 -12.63
C ALA A 176 -5.72 17.93 -14.10
N ARG A 177 -4.89 16.94 -14.50
CA ARG A 177 -4.94 16.37 -15.86
C ARG A 177 -6.27 15.70 -16.16
N GLN A 178 -6.88 15.06 -15.17
CA GLN A 178 -8.20 14.43 -15.26
C GLN A 178 -9.36 15.43 -15.12
N GLN A 179 -9.08 16.74 -14.97
CA GLN A 179 -10.06 17.80 -14.75
C GLN A 179 -10.96 17.57 -13.53
N LYS A 180 -10.41 16.94 -12.49
CA LYS A 180 -11.12 16.63 -11.23
C LYS A 180 -10.95 17.70 -10.16
N LEU A 181 -10.12 18.72 -10.40
CA LEU A 181 -9.93 19.85 -9.50
C LEU A 181 -10.80 21.05 -9.94
N ASP A 182 -11.39 21.72 -8.98
CA ASP A 182 -12.13 22.94 -9.21
C ASP A 182 -11.21 24.06 -9.73
N PRO A 183 -11.70 24.96 -10.60
CA PRO A 183 -10.91 26.08 -11.09
C PRO A 183 -10.59 27.06 -9.98
N VAL A 184 -9.30 27.37 -9.83
CA VAL A 184 -8.82 28.33 -8.83
C VAL A 184 -8.86 29.74 -9.41
N ILE A 185 -9.65 30.62 -8.80
CA ILE A 185 -9.87 32.01 -9.23
C ILE A 185 -9.34 32.98 -8.18
N GLY A 186 -8.68 34.06 -8.62
CA GLY A 186 -8.27 35.17 -7.75
C GLY A 186 -7.06 34.88 -6.85
N ARG A 187 -6.25 33.85 -7.15
CA ARG A 187 -5.05 33.46 -6.39
C ARG A 187 -3.74 33.54 -7.17
N ASP A 188 -3.74 34.28 -8.28
CA ASP A 188 -2.60 34.34 -9.19
C ASP A 188 -1.33 34.90 -8.54
N ALA A 189 -1.47 35.89 -7.67
CA ALA A 189 -0.34 36.52 -7.00
C ALA A 189 0.32 35.55 -5.99
N GLU A 190 -0.48 34.84 -5.21
CA GLU A 190 -0.02 33.87 -4.23
C GLU A 190 0.65 32.67 -4.90
N ILE A 191 0.04 32.13 -5.96
CA ILE A 191 0.59 31.01 -6.71
C ILE A 191 1.93 31.40 -7.36
N ARG A 192 2.05 32.57 -7.98
CA ARG A 192 3.31 33.08 -8.52
C ARG A 192 4.38 33.23 -7.44
N ASN A 193 4.00 33.70 -6.27
CA ASN A 193 4.92 33.82 -5.15
C ASN A 193 5.41 32.46 -4.65
N VAL A 194 4.52 31.48 -4.55
CA VAL A 194 4.88 30.07 -4.22
C VAL A 194 5.84 29.52 -5.26
N MET A 195 5.56 29.65 -6.57
CA MET A 195 6.44 29.18 -7.63
C MET A 195 7.83 29.83 -7.55
N ARG A 196 7.89 31.15 -7.28
CA ARG A 196 9.15 31.88 -7.09
C ARG A 196 9.96 31.35 -5.92
N ILE A 197 9.32 30.99 -4.79
CA ILE A 197 10.00 30.44 -3.62
C ILE A 197 10.48 29.03 -3.90
N LEU A 198 9.64 28.16 -4.47
CA LEU A 198 9.99 26.78 -4.84
C LEU A 198 11.16 26.71 -5.85
N SER A 199 11.35 27.76 -6.67
CA SER A 199 12.42 27.84 -7.64
C SER A 199 13.77 28.32 -7.08
N ARG A 200 13.86 28.62 -5.79
CA ARG A 200 15.11 29.01 -5.15
C ARG A 200 16.05 27.81 -4.94
N LYS A 201 17.34 28.05 -4.89
CA LYS A 201 18.34 27.01 -4.56
C LYS A 201 18.30 26.59 -3.08
N THR A 202 17.97 27.53 -2.21
CA THR A 202 17.88 27.33 -0.74
C THR A 202 16.68 28.08 -0.21
N LYS A 203 16.18 27.70 0.97
CA LYS A 203 14.98 28.30 1.62
C LYS A 203 13.78 28.31 0.65
N ASN A 204 13.58 27.19 -0.01
CA ASN A 204 12.60 26.98 -1.07
C ASN A 204 11.29 26.36 -0.58
N ASN A 205 11.08 26.27 0.72
CA ASN A 205 9.85 25.74 1.31
C ASN A 205 8.91 26.90 1.67
N PRO A 206 7.88 27.23 0.86
CA PRO A 206 6.92 28.28 1.18
C PRO A 206 5.97 27.82 2.31
N VAL A 207 5.60 28.76 3.17
CA VAL A 207 4.56 28.56 4.20
C VAL A 207 3.41 29.48 3.89
N LEU A 208 2.20 28.92 3.78
CA LEU A 208 0.96 29.66 3.58
C LEU A 208 0.34 29.98 4.95
N ILE A 209 0.17 31.25 5.25
CA ILE A 209 -0.41 31.73 6.50
C ILE A 209 -1.74 32.43 6.19
N GLY A 210 -2.76 32.18 6.97
CA GLY A 210 -4.07 32.82 6.84
C GLY A 210 -5.12 32.09 7.68
N GLU A 211 -6.26 32.76 7.87
CA GLU A 211 -7.42 32.25 8.59
C GLU A 211 -7.94 30.92 7.96
N PRO A 212 -8.66 30.08 8.71
CA PRO A 212 -9.35 28.93 8.15
C PRO A 212 -10.31 29.36 7.01
N GLY A 213 -10.42 28.56 5.96
CA GLY A 213 -11.34 28.78 4.85
C GLY A 213 -10.92 29.83 3.82
N VAL A 214 -9.78 30.51 3.98
CA VAL A 214 -9.31 31.51 2.99
C VAL A 214 -8.73 30.90 1.71
N GLY A 215 -8.74 29.58 1.54
CA GLY A 215 -8.31 28.89 0.32
C GLY A 215 -6.82 28.60 0.24
N LYS A 216 -6.17 28.26 1.36
CA LYS A 216 -4.75 27.84 1.37
C LYS A 216 -4.53 26.58 0.51
N THR A 217 -5.41 25.59 0.61
CA THR A 217 -5.37 24.36 -0.18
C THR A 217 -5.55 24.64 -1.67
N ALA A 218 -6.44 25.58 -2.03
CA ALA A 218 -6.66 25.99 -3.42
C ALA A 218 -5.38 26.54 -4.09
N ILE A 219 -4.42 27.07 -3.33
CA ILE A 219 -3.13 27.52 -3.88
C ILE A 219 -2.29 26.33 -4.37
N ALA A 220 -2.30 25.21 -3.66
CA ALA A 220 -1.62 23.98 -4.09
C ALA A 220 -2.30 23.35 -5.33
N GLU A 221 -3.63 23.35 -5.37
CA GLU A 221 -4.42 22.92 -6.53
C GLU A 221 -4.17 23.80 -7.75
N GLY A 222 -4.13 25.12 -7.56
CA GLY A 222 -3.82 26.09 -8.61
C GLY A 222 -2.39 25.93 -9.15
N LEU A 223 -1.41 25.61 -8.29
CA LEU A 223 -0.06 25.24 -8.73
C LEU A 223 -0.08 24.00 -9.61
N ALA A 224 -0.79 22.95 -9.20
CA ALA A 224 -0.93 21.71 -9.97
C ALA A 224 -1.57 21.98 -11.36
N GLN A 225 -2.63 22.80 -11.43
CA GLN A 225 -3.25 23.20 -12.69
C GLN A 225 -2.29 23.97 -13.59
N ARG A 226 -1.43 24.84 -13.05
CA ARG A 226 -0.42 25.58 -13.82
C ARG A 226 0.69 24.67 -14.33
N ILE A 227 1.10 23.66 -13.56
CA ILE A 227 2.05 22.64 -14.00
C ILE A 227 1.49 21.90 -15.23
N VAL A 228 0.22 21.49 -15.19
CA VAL A 228 -0.44 20.83 -16.33
C VAL A 228 -0.50 21.72 -17.56
N ARG A 229 -0.77 23.02 -17.40
CA ARG A 229 -0.81 24.00 -18.49
C ARG A 229 0.59 24.40 -19.01
N GLY A 230 1.66 24.00 -18.31
CA GLY A 230 3.02 24.44 -18.61
C GLY A 230 3.32 25.90 -18.21
N ASP A 231 2.42 26.56 -17.49
CA ASP A 231 2.55 27.96 -17.01
C ASP A 231 3.34 28.02 -15.68
N VAL A 232 4.53 27.45 -15.69
CA VAL A 232 5.46 27.37 -14.56
C VAL A 232 6.89 27.49 -15.04
N PRO A 233 7.84 27.90 -14.15
CA PRO A 233 9.26 27.87 -14.44
C PRO A 233 9.74 26.46 -14.85
N GLU A 234 10.81 26.41 -15.67
CA GLU A 234 11.31 25.14 -16.24
C GLU A 234 11.55 24.04 -15.20
N ASN A 235 12.12 24.41 -14.07
CA ASN A 235 12.41 23.48 -12.96
C ASN A 235 11.16 22.92 -12.25
N LEU A 236 9.97 23.41 -12.56
CA LEU A 236 8.69 22.93 -11.98
C LEU A 236 7.84 22.18 -13.00
N LYS A 237 8.14 22.19 -14.30
CA LYS A 237 7.28 21.63 -15.36
C LYS A 237 6.98 20.14 -15.19
N ASN A 238 7.92 19.36 -14.66
CA ASN A 238 7.79 17.91 -14.51
C ASN A 238 7.60 17.48 -13.04
N ARG A 239 7.33 18.45 -12.16
CA ARG A 239 7.11 18.14 -10.75
C ARG A 239 5.70 17.60 -10.53
N LYS A 240 5.59 16.69 -9.57
CA LYS A 240 4.31 16.25 -8.99
C LYS A 240 4.03 17.04 -7.73
N VAL A 241 2.77 17.40 -7.51
CA VAL A 241 2.34 18.04 -6.25
C VAL A 241 1.51 17.02 -5.50
N PHE A 242 1.98 16.65 -4.32
CA PHE A 242 1.34 15.63 -3.50
C PHE A 242 0.75 16.28 -2.25
N SER A 243 -0.57 16.21 -2.07
CA SER A 243 -1.26 16.69 -0.87
C SER A 243 -1.33 15.58 0.15
N LEU A 244 -0.69 15.77 1.31
CA LEU A 244 -0.68 14.82 2.41
C LEU A 244 -1.99 14.89 3.19
N ASP A 245 -2.63 13.75 3.39
CA ASP A 245 -3.83 13.60 4.22
C ASP A 245 -3.41 13.24 5.65
N MET A 246 -3.43 14.23 6.52
CA MET A 246 -3.11 14.06 7.95
C MET A 246 -4.12 13.18 8.66
N GLY A 247 -5.40 13.20 8.22
CA GLY A 247 -6.45 12.34 8.76
C GLY A 247 -6.17 10.87 8.47
N ALA A 248 -5.79 10.55 7.24
CA ALA A 248 -5.42 9.19 6.84
C ALA A 248 -4.18 8.66 7.59
N LEU A 249 -3.21 9.52 7.90
CA LEU A 249 -2.03 9.14 8.70
C LEU A 249 -2.39 8.74 10.14
N VAL A 250 -3.36 9.43 10.74
CA VAL A 250 -3.81 9.19 12.13
C VAL A 250 -4.85 8.08 12.20
N ALA A 251 -5.68 7.91 11.17
CA ALA A 251 -6.76 6.94 11.15
C ALA A 251 -6.23 5.51 11.38
N GLY A 252 -6.81 4.81 12.37
CA GLY A 252 -6.44 3.44 12.70
C GLY A 252 -5.07 3.26 13.36
N ALA A 253 -4.32 4.33 13.63
CA ALA A 253 -3.10 4.24 14.44
C ALA A 253 -3.49 4.04 15.92
N LYS A 254 -3.19 2.84 16.45
CA LYS A 254 -3.47 2.51 17.87
C LYS A 254 -2.48 3.18 18.82
N TYR A 255 -1.28 3.41 18.33
CA TYR A 255 -0.19 4.00 19.10
C TYR A 255 0.46 5.15 18.31
N ARG A 256 0.98 6.12 19.03
CA ARG A 256 1.66 7.27 18.46
C ARG A 256 2.85 6.91 17.56
N GLY A 257 3.60 5.87 17.91
CA GLY A 257 4.72 5.38 17.11
C GLY A 257 4.32 4.97 15.69
N GLU A 258 3.11 4.46 15.50
CA GLU A 258 2.60 4.10 14.16
C GLU A 258 2.41 5.33 13.28
N PHE A 259 1.91 6.43 13.80
CA PHE A 259 1.79 7.70 13.08
C PHE A 259 3.18 8.23 12.65
N GLU A 260 4.14 8.23 13.58
CA GLU A 260 5.51 8.68 13.29
C GLU A 260 6.18 7.82 12.22
N GLU A 261 5.99 6.51 12.26
CA GLU A 261 6.50 5.57 11.26
C GLU A 261 5.86 5.77 9.89
N ARG A 262 4.54 5.98 9.81
CA ARG A 262 3.83 6.30 8.56
C ARG A 262 4.33 7.62 7.96
N LEU A 263 4.44 8.68 8.76
CA LEU A 263 4.96 9.97 8.30
C LEU A 263 6.42 9.84 7.83
N LYS A 264 7.26 9.12 8.56
CA LYS A 264 8.65 8.85 8.17
C LYS A 264 8.72 8.11 6.82
N SER A 265 7.84 7.14 6.60
CA SER A 265 7.77 6.40 5.33
C SER A 265 7.39 7.32 4.16
N VAL A 266 6.40 8.21 4.34
CA VAL A 266 6.04 9.24 3.35
C VAL A 266 7.24 10.13 3.01
N LEU A 267 7.91 10.66 4.04
CA LEU A 267 9.06 11.56 3.85
C LEU A 267 10.24 10.85 3.17
N GLN A 268 10.48 9.57 3.48
CA GLN A 268 11.50 8.78 2.80
C GLN A 268 11.18 8.59 1.31
N GLU A 269 9.92 8.36 0.96
CA GLU A 269 9.52 8.20 -0.44
C GLU A 269 9.63 9.51 -1.22
N VAL A 270 9.21 10.63 -0.60
CA VAL A 270 9.43 11.96 -1.17
C VAL A 270 10.92 12.24 -1.37
N LYS A 271 11.77 11.87 -0.41
CA LYS A 271 13.22 12.05 -0.52
C LYS A 271 13.84 11.21 -1.63
N LYS A 272 13.39 9.96 -1.81
CA LYS A 272 13.85 9.08 -2.90
C LYS A 272 13.50 9.62 -4.29
N SER A 273 12.46 10.44 -4.42
CA SER A 273 12.08 11.05 -5.70
C SER A 273 13.06 12.14 -6.17
N GLU A 274 14.17 12.37 -5.44
CA GLU A 274 15.22 13.34 -5.82
C GLU A 274 14.68 14.72 -6.19
N GLY A 275 13.59 15.12 -5.51
CA GLY A 275 12.94 16.40 -5.70
C GLY A 275 11.88 16.44 -6.81
N GLU A 276 11.52 15.33 -7.44
CA GLU A 276 10.40 15.30 -8.40
C GLU A 276 9.05 15.59 -7.73
N ILE A 277 8.94 15.35 -6.41
CA ILE A 277 7.71 15.54 -5.64
C ILE A 277 7.81 16.81 -4.79
N ILE A 278 6.79 17.65 -4.90
CA ILE A 278 6.50 18.76 -3.99
C ILE A 278 5.42 18.25 -3.03
N LEU A 279 5.78 18.11 -1.76
CA LEU A 279 4.84 17.70 -0.73
C LEU A 279 4.10 18.91 -0.17
N PHE A 280 2.79 18.95 -0.28
CA PHE A 280 1.91 19.91 0.37
C PHE A 280 1.36 19.28 1.65
N ILE A 281 1.57 19.96 2.78
CA ILE A 281 1.05 19.55 4.09
C ILE A 281 0.07 20.61 4.54
N ASP A 282 -1.21 20.25 4.58
CA ASP A 282 -2.23 21.13 5.14
C ASP A 282 -2.22 21.04 6.67
N GLU A 283 -2.63 22.11 7.34
CA GLU A 283 -2.72 22.19 8.80
C GLU A 283 -1.45 21.72 9.55
N LEU A 284 -0.30 22.24 9.14
CA LEU A 284 1.02 21.87 9.70
C LEU A 284 1.06 21.95 11.25
N HIS A 285 0.21 22.78 11.86
CA HIS A 285 0.11 22.91 13.31
C HIS A 285 -0.34 21.62 14.02
N THR A 286 -1.05 20.72 13.32
CA THR A 286 -1.45 19.42 13.86
C THR A 286 -0.26 18.50 14.11
N ILE A 287 0.78 18.62 13.29
CA ILE A 287 2.05 17.89 13.47
C ILE A 287 2.86 18.45 14.64
N VAL A 288 2.90 19.79 14.78
CA VAL A 288 3.70 20.47 15.82
C VAL A 288 3.07 20.31 17.20
N GLY A 289 1.73 20.21 17.29
CA GLY A 289 1.00 20.03 18.55
C GLY A 289 0.98 18.61 19.11
N ALA A 290 1.27 17.61 18.31
CA ALA A 290 1.20 16.19 18.69
C ALA A 290 2.34 15.74 19.61
N GLY A 291 3.24 16.64 20.07
CA GLY A 291 4.52 16.36 20.71
C GLY A 291 4.73 16.79 22.14
N LYS A 292 3.71 17.20 22.91
CA LYS A 292 3.90 17.82 24.25
C LYS A 292 3.90 16.86 25.45
N THR A 293 4.34 15.63 25.32
CA THR A 293 4.67 14.78 26.49
C THR A 293 6.16 14.48 26.53
N GLU A 294 6.77 14.57 27.70
CA GLU A 294 8.19 14.32 27.95
C GLU A 294 8.67 13.02 27.32
N GLY A 295 9.73 13.09 26.49
CA GLY A 295 10.42 11.94 25.91
C GLY A 295 10.10 11.62 24.44
N ALA A 296 9.28 12.40 23.73
CA ALA A 296 8.91 12.12 22.35
C ALA A 296 9.68 13.00 21.35
N MET A 297 10.22 12.37 20.28
CA MET A 297 10.73 13.13 19.13
C MET A 297 9.59 13.96 18.56
N ASP A 298 9.80 15.27 18.49
CA ASP A 298 8.86 16.21 17.88
C ASP A 298 8.75 15.89 16.38
N ALA A 299 7.55 15.55 15.90
CA ALA A 299 7.31 15.30 14.49
C ALA A 299 7.76 16.48 13.59
N GLY A 300 7.84 17.69 14.13
CA GLY A 300 8.47 18.85 13.50
C GLY A 300 9.95 18.65 13.18
N ASN A 301 10.67 17.80 13.91
CA ASN A 301 12.07 17.45 13.62
C ASN A 301 12.21 16.46 12.46
N LEU A 302 11.17 15.71 12.14
CA LEU A 302 11.16 14.81 10.97
C LEU A 302 11.08 15.57 9.65
N LEU A 303 10.60 16.83 9.67
CA LEU A 303 10.47 17.68 8.49
C LEU A 303 11.74 18.51 8.19
N LYS A 304 12.75 18.45 9.03
CA LYS A 304 14.07 19.08 8.82
C LYS A 304 14.99 18.18 8.00
#